data_6d92238fa35592ad11cc73000af65c7b
#
_entry.id   6d92238fa35592ad11cc73000af65c7b
#
_cell.length_a   1.000
_cell.length_b   1.000
_cell.length_c   1.000
_cell.angle_alpha   90.00
_cell.angle_beta   90.00
_cell.angle_gamma   90.00
#
_symmetry.space_group_name_H-M   'P 1'
#
loop_
_entity.id
_entity.type
_entity.pdbx_description
1 polymer ?
#
loop_
_entity_poly.entity_id
_entity_poly.type
_entity_poly.pdbx_seq_one_letter_code
_entity_poly.pdbx_strand_id
1 'polypeptide(L)'
;VFNVFSYLTETHISVYEVEQGTIAVNNVYNGLILRDEKIINSDYSGAVNYYVKEGSKVAYGDLVCSIDENGDVSNMINEASQDGSTIDSENLAEIEKTINDFLYAYDGKNYYQVYSFKDNVNASLSEALSVNALNDISDYVASAENNNTFHKVITDVPGIVTYYTDGFENVTVDNFTAAMFDESNYSKNDLKTNPAIQAGSPEYKLIDSEYWNIIVPVPDATAESLKDDDTIKIRFLKDAKEAYATYSIVGRDGQQYLILSLKSA
;
A
#
# COMPACT_ATOMS: atom_id res chain seq x y z
N VAL A 1 43.23 -26.07 -41.73
CA VAL A 1 43.95 -25.41 -40.61
C VAL A 1 44.11 -23.90 -40.90
N PHE A 2 44.44 -23.52 -42.15
CA PHE A 2 44.63 -22.12 -42.51
C PHE A 2 43.33 -21.26 -42.41
N ASN A 3 42.15 -21.79 -42.78
CA ASN A 3 40.89 -21.12 -42.73
C ASN A 3 40.37 -20.85 -41.29
N VAL A 4 40.74 -21.71 -40.32
CA VAL A 4 40.36 -21.51 -38.91
C VAL A 4 41.20 -20.39 -38.27
N PHE A 5 42.47 -20.29 -38.69
CA PHE A 5 43.36 -19.24 -38.17
C PHE A 5 42.97 -17.86 -38.70
N SER A 6 42.56 -17.75 -39.98
CA SER A 6 42.06 -16.49 -40.57
C SER A 6 40.77 -16.02 -39.87
N TYR A 7 39.85 -16.95 -39.55
CA TYR A 7 38.61 -16.60 -38.82
C TYR A 7 38.84 -16.10 -37.38
N LEU A 8 39.90 -16.55 -36.73
CA LEU A 8 40.25 -16.12 -35.37
C LEU A 8 41.08 -14.80 -35.34
N THR A 9 41.62 -14.36 -36.47
CA THR A 9 42.42 -13.14 -36.55
C THR A 9 41.73 -12.00 -37.27
N GLU A 10 40.57 -12.24 -37.91
CA GLU A 10 39.75 -11.16 -38.47
C GLU A 10 39.04 -10.40 -37.37
N THR A 11 39.23 -9.08 -37.32
CA THR A 11 38.43 -8.17 -36.50
C THR A 11 37.03 -8.15 -37.05
N HIS A 12 36.12 -8.84 -36.36
CA HIS A 12 34.69 -8.77 -36.65
C HIS A 12 34.20 -7.35 -36.26
N ILE A 13 33.96 -6.52 -37.28
CA ILE A 13 33.24 -5.25 -37.09
C ILE A 13 31.78 -5.61 -36.88
N SER A 14 31.31 -5.56 -35.63
CA SER A 14 29.90 -5.59 -35.33
C SER A 14 29.29 -4.26 -35.73
N VAL A 15 28.51 -4.26 -36.80
CA VAL A 15 27.67 -3.12 -37.19
C VAL A 15 26.49 -3.11 -36.24
N TYR A 16 26.46 -2.15 -35.32
CA TYR A 16 25.25 -1.86 -34.57
C TYR A 16 24.39 -0.94 -35.42
N GLU A 17 23.18 -1.38 -35.74
CA GLU A 17 22.16 -0.52 -36.29
C GLU A 17 21.79 0.50 -35.20
N VAL A 18 22.09 1.77 -35.43
CA VAL A 18 21.71 2.85 -34.52
C VAL A 18 20.23 3.10 -34.74
N GLU A 19 19.41 2.47 -33.93
CA GLU A 19 18.02 2.87 -33.82
C GLU A 19 17.96 4.26 -33.17
N GLN A 20 17.11 5.11 -33.73
CA GLN A 20 16.85 6.44 -33.19
C GLN A 20 16.13 6.27 -31.85
N GLY A 21 16.89 6.07 -30.78
CA GLY A 21 16.36 6.01 -29.42
C GLY A 21 16.01 7.43 -28.98
N THR A 22 14.79 7.65 -28.56
CA THR A 22 14.41 8.83 -27.79
C THR A 22 15.32 8.89 -26.57
N ILE A 23 16.04 9.99 -26.39
CA ILE A 23 16.77 10.25 -25.14
C ILE A 23 15.70 10.43 -24.07
N ALA A 24 15.45 9.40 -23.28
CA ALA A 24 14.58 9.49 -22.12
C ALA A 24 15.25 10.45 -21.13
N VAL A 25 14.73 11.64 -20.99
CA VAL A 25 15.13 12.56 -19.92
C VAL A 25 14.53 12.01 -18.64
N ASN A 26 15.33 11.34 -17.82
CA ASN A 26 14.90 10.83 -16.53
C ASN A 26 14.73 12.01 -15.55
N ASN A 27 13.58 12.65 -15.59
CA ASN A 27 13.22 13.64 -14.59
C ASN A 27 12.62 12.95 -13.37
N VAL A 28 13.04 13.39 -12.19
CA VAL A 28 12.49 12.94 -10.91
C VAL A 28 11.61 14.05 -10.34
N TYR A 29 10.38 13.69 -10.00
CA TYR A 29 9.40 14.60 -9.43
C TYR A 29 8.75 13.98 -8.19
N ASN A 30 8.37 14.81 -7.24
CA ASN A 30 7.46 14.44 -6.18
C ASN A 30 6.02 14.66 -6.66
N GLY A 31 5.13 13.72 -6.38
CA GLY A 31 3.73 13.77 -6.77
C GLY A 31 2.80 13.46 -5.63
N LEU A 32 1.61 14.04 -5.67
CA LEU A 32 0.51 13.76 -4.77
C LEU A 32 -0.28 12.57 -5.32
N ILE A 33 -0.39 11.50 -4.54
CA ILE A 33 -1.18 10.32 -4.89
C ILE A 33 -2.61 10.52 -4.39
N LEU A 34 -3.59 10.40 -5.28
CA LEU A 34 -5.01 10.50 -4.98
C LEU A 34 -5.68 9.16 -5.27
N ARG A 35 -6.41 8.65 -4.29
CA ARG A 35 -7.19 7.42 -4.35
C ARG A 35 -8.61 7.69 -3.87
N ASP A 36 -9.55 6.84 -4.23
CA ASP A 36 -10.87 6.83 -3.60
C ASP A 36 -10.72 6.19 -2.22
N GLU A 37 -10.71 7.03 -1.20
CA GLU A 37 -10.45 6.66 0.18
C GLU A 37 -11.66 6.94 1.04
N LYS A 38 -12.09 5.93 1.79
CA LYS A 38 -13.24 6.04 2.70
C LYS A 38 -12.77 5.79 4.13
N ILE A 39 -12.90 6.80 4.98
CA ILE A 39 -12.69 6.63 6.42
C ILE A 39 -13.89 5.90 7.00
N ILE A 40 -13.64 4.79 7.67
CA ILE A 40 -14.63 4.06 8.46
C ILE A 40 -14.43 4.47 9.91
N ASN A 41 -15.49 5.03 10.47
CA ASN A 41 -15.50 5.46 11.88
C ASN A 41 -16.12 4.38 12.75
N SER A 42 -15.62 4.24 13.96
CA SER A 42 -16.14 3.30 14.93
C SER A 42 -17.50 3.74 15.47
N ASP A 43 -18.43 2.81 15.58
CA ASP A 43 -19.72 3.02 16.26
C ASP A 43 -19.61 2.87 17.78
N TYR A 44 -18.51 2.29 18.27
CA TYR A 44 -18.31 1.89 19.66
C TYR A 44 -17.04 2.48 20.24
N SER A 45 -16.97 2.52 21.56
CA SER A 45 -15.75 2.90 22.30
C SER A 45 -15.20 1.69 23.04
N GLY A 46 -13.91 1.43 22.96
CA GLY A 46 -13.30 0.28 23.63
C GLY A 46 -11.89 -0.01 23.17
N ALA A 47 -11.36 -1.14 23.62
CA ALA A 47 -10.10 -1.67 23.12
C ALA A 47 -10.27 -2.18 21.68
N VAL A 48 -9.33 -1.88 20.79
CA VAL A 48 -9.39 -2.32 19.40
C VAL A 48 -8.34 -3.39 19.11
N ASN A 49 -8.78 -4.47 18.43
CA ASN A 49 -7.90 -5.51 17.90
C ASN A 49 -8.04 -5.56 16.39
N TYR A 50 -6.92 -5.51 15.67
CA TYR A 50 -6.89 -5.54 14.22
C TYR A 50 -6.50 -6.93 13.72
N TYR A 51 -7.24 -7.45 12.73
CA TYR A 51 -7.07 -8.80 12.17
C TYR A 51 -6.59 -8.79 10.71
N VAL A 52 -6.54 -7.62 10.09
CA VAL A 52 -6.08 -7.44 8.71
C VAL A 52 -4.80 -6.62 8.70
N LYS A 53 -3.83 -7.04 7.89
CA LYS A 53 -2.57 -6.34 7.70
C LYS A 53 -2.77 -5.04 6.92
N GLU A 54 -1.98 -4.02 7.25
CA GLU A 54 -1.85 -2.77 6.48
C GLU A 54 -1.57 -3.05 4.99
N GLY A 55 -2.40 -2.49 4.11
CA GLY A 55 -2.27 -2.65 2.66
C GLY A 55 -2.81 -3.96 2.10
N SER A 56 -3.45 -4.81 2.91
CA SER A 56 -4.06 -6.05 2.42
C SER A 56 -5.41 -5.80 1.77
N LYS A 57 -5.73 -6.63 0.77
CA LYS A 57 -7.06 -6.68 0.15
C LYS A 57 -8.02 -7.45 1.04
N VAL A 58 -9.21 -6.91 1.19
CA VAL A 58 -10.33 -7.55 1.89
C VAL A 58 -11.51 -7.74 0.94
N ALA A 59 -12.27 -8.80 1.16
CA ALA A 59 -13.52 -9.09 0.47
C ALA A 59 -14.72 -8.63 1.32
N TYR A 60 -15.89 -8.56 0.70
CA TYR A 60 -17.12 -8.34 1.43
C TYR A 60 -17.29 -9.38 2.54
N GLY A 61 -17.56 -8.93 3.75
CA GLY A 61 -17.77 -9.78 4.91
C GLY A 61 -16.53 -10.16 5.70
N ASP A 62 -15.33 -9.74 5.27
CA ASP A 62 -14.10 -10.01 6.01
C ASP A 62 -14.05 -9.24 7.33
N LEU A 63 -13.56 -9.89 8.37
CA LEU A 63 -13.35 -9.29 9.69
C LEU A 63 -12.09 -8.41 9.65
N VAL A 64 -12.27 -7.10 9.81
CA VAL A 64 -11.16 -6.13 9.80
C VAL A 64 -10.60 -5.91 11.20
N CYS A 65 -11.47 -5.66 12.16
CA CYS A 65 -11.10 -5.42 13.56
C CYS A 65 -12.25 -5.79 14.49
N SER A 66 -12.03 -5.69 15.79
CA SER A 66 -13.09 -5.77 16.80
C SER A 66 -12.90 -4.69 17.85
N ILE A 67 -14.01 -4.26 18.43
CA ILE A 67 -14.08 -3.31 19.55
C ILE A 67 -14.59 -4.03 20.77
N ASP A 68 -13.83 -3.94 21.84
CA ASP A 68 -14.14 -4.55 23.13
C ASP A 68 -14.33 -3.44 24.18
N GLU A 69 -15.60 -3.20 24.59
CA GLU A 69 -15.95 -2.06 25.44
C GLU A 69 -15.37 -2.18 26.86
N ASN A 70 -15.23 -3.39 27.39
CA ASN A 70 -14.70 -3.64 28.73
C ASN A 70 -13.24 -4.13 28.74
N GLY A 71 -12.68 -4.50 27.58
CA GLY A 71 -11.30 -4.94 27.42
C GLY A 71 -11.03 -6.40 27.81
N ASP A 72 -12.05 -7.17 28.25
CA ASP A 72 -11.84 -8.54 28.74
C ASP A 72 -11.45 -9.50 27.62
N VAL A 73 -12.11 -9.43 26.46
CA VAL A 73 -11.77 -10.24 25.27
C VAL A 73 -10.39 -9.84 24.73
N SER A 74 -10.09 -8.55 24.67
CA SER A 74 -8.81 -8.04 24.21
C SER A 74 -7.65 -8.52 25.07
N ASN A 75 -7.82 -8.57 26.39
CA ASN A 75 -6.83 -9.13 27.29
C ASN A 75 -6.63 -10.62 27.06
N MET A 76 -7.71 -11.40 26.86
CA MET A 76 -7.62 -12.83 26.55
C MET A 76 -6.94 -13.10 25.22
N ILE A 77 -7.21 -12.30 24.17
CA ILE A 77 -6.50 -12.39 22.89
C ILE A 77 -4.99 -12.15 23.07
N ASN A 78 -4.63 -11.12 23.83
CA ASN A 78 -3.23 -10.80 24.10
C ASN A 78 -2.51 -11.92 24.87
N GLU A 79 -3.16 -12.49 25.88
CA GLU A 79 -2.62 -13.61 26.65
C GLU A 79 -2.47 -14.86 25.77
N ALA A 80 -3.50 -15.23 25.02
CA ALA A 80 -3.46 -16.38 24.10
C ALA A 80 -2.39 -16.23 23.01
N SER A 81 -2.19 -15.02 22.48
CA SER A 81 -1.16 -14.75 21.49
C SER A 81 0.28 -14.87 22.05
N GLN A 82 0.46 -14.69 23.37
CA GLN A 82 1.76 -14.83 24.05
C GLN A 82 2.05 -16.27 24.48
N ASP A 83 1.03 -17.07 24.73
CA ASP A 83 1.18 -18.44 25.29
C ASP A 83 1.52 -19.50 24.20
N GLY A 84 1.85 -19.09 22.99
CA GLY A 84 2.33 -19.96 21.92
C GLY A 84 1.18 -20.59 21.11
N SER A 85 0.14 -19.82 20.79
CA SER A 85 -0.87 -20.20 19.80
C SER A 85 -0.19 -20.76 18.55
N THR A 86 -0.56 -21.97 18.15
CA THR A 86 -0.02 -22.56 16.92
C THR A 86 -0.61 -21.83 15.73
N ILE A 87 0.26 -21.30 14.87
CA ILE A 87 -0.16 -20.74 13.59
C ILE A 87 -0.73 -21.89 12.75
N ASP A 88 -1.91 -21.71 12.19
CA ASP A 88 -2.48 -22.71 11.30
C ASP A 88 -1.67 -22.86 10.00
N SER A 89 -1.90 -23.97 9.28
CA SER A 89 -1.12 -24.31 8.09
C SER A 89 -1.34 -23.33 6.92
N GLU A 90 -2.46 -22.65 6.85
CA GLU A 90 -2.78 -21.71 5.79
C GLU A 90 -2.00 -20.39 6.00
N ASN A 91 -2.05 -19.84 7.21
CA ASN A 91 -1.28 -18.66 7.59
C ASN A 91 0.24 -18.92 7.52
N LEU A 92 0.69 -20.11 7.89
CA LEU A 92 2.10 -20.49 7.75
C LEU A 92 2.53 -20.50 6.28
N ALA A 93 1.70 -21.03 5.38
CA ALA A 93 1.99 -21.07 3.94
C ALA A 93 2.05 -19.66 3.33
N GLU A 94 1.25 -18.70 3.80
CA GLU A 94 1.31 -17.31 3.37
C GLU A 94 2.59 -16.62 3.83
N ILE A 95 3.01 -16.86 5.08
CA ILE A 95 4.28 -16.36 5.61
C ILE A 95 5.45 -16.96 4.81
N GLU A 96 5.45 -18.27 4.54
CA GLU A 96 6.46 -18.92 3.72
C GLU A 96 6.52 -18.35 2.30
N LYS A 97 5.36 -18.08 1.68
CA LYS A 97 5.29 -17.42 0.38
C LYS A 97 5.93 -16.04 0.43
N THR A 98 5.61 -15.22 1.44
CA THR A 98 6.20 -13.88 1.63
C THR A 98 7.72 -13.95 1.75
N ILE A 99 8.24 -14.95 2.47
CA ILE A 99 9.68 -15.19 2.60
C ILE A 99 10.30 -15.56 1.25
N ASN A 100 9.67 -16.48 0.52
CA ASN A 100 10.16 -16.93 -0.78
C ASN A 100 10.14 -15.78 -1.81
N ASP A 101 9.08 -15.02 -1.88
CA ASP A 101 8.95 -13.87 -2.79
C ASP A 101 10.06 -12.83 -2.51
N PHE A 102 10.38 -12.59 -1.23
CA PHE A 102 11.50 -11.74 -0.86
C PHE A 102 12.84 -12.31 -1.32
N LEU A 103 13.10 -13.60 -1.08
CA LEU A 103 14.36 -14.25 -1.45
C LEU A 103 14.60 -14.21 -2.98
N TYR A 104 13.54 -14.33 -3.78
CA TYR A 104 13.63 -14.21 -5.23
C TYR A 104 13.86 -12.78 -5.73
N ALA A 105 13.27 -11.80 -5.06
CA ALA A 105 13.29 -10.40 -5.49
C ALA A 105 14.48 -9.60 -4.92
N TYR A 106 15.16 -10.12 -3.89
CA TYR A 106 16.21 -9.39 -3.19
C TYR A 106 17.52 -9.36 -3.97
N ASP A 107 17.98 -8.17 -4.33
CA ASP A 107 19.20 -7.94 -5.12
C ASP A 107 20.43 -7.48 -4.29
N GLY A 108 20.28 -7.32 -2.98
CA GLY A 108 21.32 -6.87 -2.05
C GLY A 108 21.69 -5.38 -2.13
N LYS A 109 21.02 -4.60 -2.98
CA LYS A 109 21.33 -3.17 -3.20
C LYS A 109 20.35 -2.23 -2.53
N ASN A 110 19.17 -2.73 -2.13
CA ASN A 110 18.09 -1.93 -1.58
C ASN A 110 17.76 -2.35 -0.15
N TYR A 111 18.34 -1.65 0.83
CA TYR A 111 18.08 -1.91 2.26
C TYR A 111 16.62 -1.69 2.66
N TYR A 112 15.88 -0.84 1.96
CA TYR A 112 14.45 -0.63 2.19
C TYR A 112 13.65 -1.93 2.04
N GLN A 113 14.01 -2.79 1.08
CA GLN A 113 13.36 -4.09 0.88
C GLN A 113 13.47 -5.00 2.12
N VAL A 114 14.61 -4.94 2.84
CA VAL A 114 14.82 -5.73 4.06
C VAL A 114 13.89 -5.26 5.19
N TYR A 115 13.78 -3.95 5.39
CA TYR A 115 12.89 -3.39 6.41
C TYR A 115 11.42 -3.67 6.09
N SER A 116 11.00 -3.43 4.85
CA SER A 116 9.64 -3.73 4.40
C SER A 116 9.31 -5.21 4.53
N PHE A 117 10.26 -6.10 4.22
CA PHE A 117 10.11 -7.54 4.40
C PHE A 117 9.92 -7.91 5.87
N LYS A 118 10.78 -7.40 6.76
CA LYS A 118 10.67 -7.63 8.20
C LYS A 118 9.30 -7.17 8.73
N ASP A 119 8.88 -5.96 8.36
CA ASP A 119 7.60 -5.40 8.79
C ASP A 119 6.43 -6.22 8.24
N ASN A 120 6.52 -6.69 7.00
CA ASN A 120 5.52 -7.54 6.38
C ASN A 120 5.38 -8.88 7.09
N VAL A 121 6.49 -9.56 7.38
CA VAL A 121 6.45 -10.85 8.09
C VAL A 121 5.91 -10.68 9.51
N ASN A 122 6.38 -9.67 10.25
CA ASN A 122 5.89 -9.39 11.59
C ASN A 122 4.39 -9.08 11.61
N ALA A 123 3.89 -8.31 10.64
CA ALA A 123 2.47 -7.99 10.52
C ALA A 123 1.63 -9.23 10.22
N SER A 124 2.05 -10.09 9.26
CA SER A 124 1.35 -11.34 8.94
C SER A 124 1.35 -12.31 10.12
N LEU A 125 2.46 -12.37 10.88
CA LEU A 125 2.53 -13.19 12.08
C LEU A 125 1.58 -12.70 13.17
N SER A 126 1.55 -11.38 13.42
CA SER A 126 0.65 -10.79 14.43
C SER A 126 -0.82 -10.98 14.06
N GLU A 127 -1.17 -10.85 12.79
CA GLU A 127 -2.51 -11.10 12.27
C GLU A 127 -2.93 -12.55 12.52
N ALA A 128 -2.11 -13.52 12.08
CA ALA A 128 -2.37 -14.95 12.26
C ALA A 128 -2.57 -15.31 13.73
N LEU A 129 -1.71 -14.80 14.63
CA LEU A 129 -1.82 -15.05 16.07
C LEU A 129 -3.11 -14.46 16.66
N SER A 130 -3.50 -13.25 16.24
CA SER A 130 -4.72 -12.59 16.72
C SER A 130 -5.98 -13.31 16.27
N VAL A 131 -6.03 -13.77 15.00
CA VAL A 131 -7.17 -14.55 14.47
C VAL A 131 -7.28 -15.89 15.19
N ASN A 132 -6.18 -16.61 15.39
CA ASN A 132 -6.19 -17.89 16.08
C ASN A 132 -6.58 -17.74 17.56
N ALA A 133 -6.06 -16.74 18.25
CA ALA A 133 -6.43 -16.43 19.62
C ALA A 133 -7.93 -16.12 19.75
N LEU A 134 -8.50 -15.37 18.80
CA LEU A 134 -9.94 -15.10 18.77
C LEU A 134 -10.77 -16.38 18.59
N ASN A 135 -10.32 -17.31 17.76
CA ASN A 135 -10.98 -18.59 17.54
C ASN A 135 -10.90 -19.50 18.78
N ASP A 136 -9.75 -19.52 19.48
CA ASP A 136 -9.53 -20.32 20.68
C ASP A 136 -10.45 -19.92 21.86
N ILE A 137 -10.85 -18.63 21.91
CA ILE A 137 -11.78 -18.10 22.92
C ILE A 137 -13.20 -17.88 22.42
N SER A 138 -13.60 -18.60 21.37
CA SER A 138 -14.86 -18.37 20.65
C SER A 138 -16.10 -18.41 21.54
N ASP A 139 -16.18 -19.29 22.54
CA ASP A 139 -17.30 -19.36 23.48
C ASP A 139 -17.43 -18.10 24.35
N TYR A 140 -16.29 -17.53 24.76
CA TYR A 140 -16.26 -16.29 25.51
C TYR A 140 -16.64 -15.09 24.61
N VAL A 141 -16.12 -15.06 23.39
CA VAL A 141 -16.48 -14.07 22.37
C VAL A 141 -17.98 -14.08 22.10
N ALA A 142 -18.59 -15.25 21.89
CA ALA A 142 -20.04 -15.38 21.69
C ALA A 142 -20.86 -14.86 22.89
N SER A 143 -20.35 -15.07 24.11
CA SER A 143 -20.97 -14.53 25.33
C SER A 143 -20.88 -13.02 25.38
N ALA A 144 -19.73 -12.44 25.05
CA ALA A 144 -19.51 -10.99 25.03
C ALA A 144 -20.31 -10.29 23.91
N GLU A 145 -20.45 -10.92 22.72
CA GLU A 145 -21.34 -10.45 21.66
C GLU A 145 -22.81 -10.44 22.11
N ASN A 146 -23.29 -11.52 22.77
CA ASN A 146 -24.64 -11.58 23.30
C ASN A 146 -24.90 -10.53 24.37
N ASN A 147 -23.89 -10.16 25.16
CA ASN A 147 -23.96 -9.10 26.16
C ASN A 147 -23.78 -7.70 25.58
N ASN A 148 -23.54 -7.61 24.26
CA ASN A 148 -23.29 -6.35 23.54
C ASN A 148 -22.09 -5.54 24.08
N THR A 149 -21.04 -6.25 24.48
CA THR A 149 -19.77 -5.67 24.98
C THR A 149 -18.60 -5.92 24.04
N PHE A 150 -18.80 -6.76 23.01
CA PHE A 150 -17.81 -7.06 21.99
C PHE A 150 -18.44 -6.98 20.60
N HIS A 151 -17.81 -6.22 19.69
CA HIS A 151 -18.34 -5.89 18.39
C HIS A 151 -17.32 -6.25 17.31
N LYS A 152 -17.68 -7.17 16.44
CA LYS A 152 -16.91 -7.48 15.24
C LYS A 152 -17.20 -6.45 14.16
N VAL A 153 -16.16 -5.88 13.58
CA VAL A 153 -16.24 -4.92 12.48
C VAL A 153 -15.86 -5.63 11.21
N ILE A 154 -16.85 -5.85 10.38
CA ILE A 154 -16.70 -6.50 9.07
C ILE A 154 -16.83 -5.46 7.96
N THR A 155 -16.09 -5.64 6.87
CA THR A 155 -16.23 -4.75 5.72
C THR A 155 -17.48 -5.06 4.91
N ASP A 156 -18.17 -4.02 4.48
CA ASP A 156 -19.38 -4.09 3.63
C ASP A 156 -19.06 -3.94 2.13
N VAL A 157 -17.80 -3.63 1.78
CA VAL A 157 -17.30 -3.54 0.41
C VAL A 157 -15.88 -4.10 0.32
N PRO A 158 -15.49 -4.68 -0.82
CA PRO A 158 -14.11 -5.10 -1.02
C PRO A 158 -13.19 -3.88 -1.21
N GLY A 159 -11.93 -3.99 -0.80
CA GLY A 159 -10.97 -2.90 -0.94
C GLY A 159 -9.61 -3.23 -0.34
N ILE A 160 -8.79 -2.21 -0.17
CA ILE A 160 -7.50 -2.29 0.52
C ILE A 160 -7.62 -1.54 1.84
N VAL A 161 -7.32 -2.22 2.94
CA VAL A 161 -7.36 -1.64 4.29
C VAL A 161 -6.08 -0.89 4.59
N THR A 162 -6.19 0.32 5.14
CA THR A 162 -5.07 1.09 5.69
C THR A 162 -5.45 1.65 7.05
N TYR A 163 -4.44 1.83 7.91
CA TYR A 163 -4.64 2.28 9.30
C TYR A 163 -3.99 3.64 9.56
N TYR A 164 -4.09 4.53 8.60
CA TYR A 164 -3.68 5.91 8.78
C TYR A 164 -4.61 6.88 8.07
N THR A 165 -4.66 8.09 8.57
CA THR A 165 -5.26 9.25 7.92
C THR A 165 -4.21 10.32 7.73
N ASP A 166 -4.33 11.13 6.67
CA ASP A 166 -3.40 12.21 6.36
C ASP A 166 -4.10 13.55 6.05
N GLY A 167 -5.44 13.56 6.08
CA GLY A 167 -6.24 14.73 5.78
C GLY A 167 -6.44 14.97 4.28
N PHE A 168 -5.95 14.08 3.42
CA PHE A 168 -6.08 14.19 1.97
C PHE A 168 -7.13 13.24 1.38
N GLU A 169 -7.88 12.53 2.20
CA GLU A 169 -8.86 11.53 1.80
C GLU A 169 -9.98 12.10 0.90
N ASN A 170 -10.26 13.40 1.01
CA ASN A 170 -11.26 14.09 0.19
C ASN A 170 -10.63 14.95 -0.91
N VAL A 171 -9.34 14.83 -1.15
CA VAL A 171 -8.64 15.55 -2.21
C VAL A 171 -8.86 14.85 -3.54
N THR A 172 -9.21 15.63 -4.54
CA THR A 172 -9.48 15.18 -5.91
C THR A 172 -8.67 16.00 -6.91
N VAL A 173 -8.68 15.58 -8.16
CA VAL A 173 -8.07 16.34 -9.27
C VAL A 173 -8.70 17.74 -9.46
N ASP A 174 -9.90 17.98 -8.91
CA ASP A 174 -10.60 19.24 -9.05
C ASP A 174 -10.30 20.22 -7.92
N ASN A 175 -9.94 19.72 -6.70
CA ASN A 175 -9.81 20.56 -5.51
C ASN A 175 -8.41 20.62 -4.89
N PHE A 176 -7.40 19.94 -5.47
CA PHE A 176 -6.02 20.02 -4.97
C PHE A 176 -5.48 21.47 -5.03
N THR A 177 -4.53 21.79 -4.17
CA THR A 177 -3.88 23.11 -4.10
C THR A 177 -2.36 22.97 -4.13
N ALA A 178 -1.66 24.04 -4.51
CA ALA A 178 -0.19 24.08 -4.52
C ALA A 178 0.42 23.82 -3.14
N ALA A 179 -0.24 24.21 -2.06
CA ALA A 179 0.24 23.98 -0.70
C ALA A 179 0.32 22.51 -0.29
N MET A 180 -0.40 21.61 -0.98
CA MET A 180 -0.39 20.17 -0.71
C MET A 180 0.90 19.46 -1.20
N PHE A 181 1.71 20.14 -2.02
CA PHE A 181 3.01 19.65 -2.46
C PHE A 181 4.17 20.05 -1.55
N ASP A 182 3.91 20.84 -0.52
CA ASP A 182 4.89 21.15 0.52
C ASP A 182 4.86 20.04 1.57
N GLU A 183 5.94 19.27 1.64
CA GLU A 183 6.09 18.13 2.57
C GLU A 183 5.93 18.57 4.04
N SER A 184 6.20 19.82 4.37
CA SER A 184 6.00 20.35 5.73
C SER A 184 4.53 20.41 6.16
N ASN A 185 3.60 20.42 5.19
CA ASN A 185 2.16 20.42 5.43
C ASN A 185 1.58 18.98 5.50
N TYR A 186 2.38 17.95 5.20
CA TYR A 186 1.93 16.56 5.24
C TYR A 186 2.11 15.97 6.62
N SER A 187 1.07 15.41 7.19
CA SER A 187 1.08 14.76 8.49
C SER A 187 0.30 13.45 8.41
N LYS A 188 0.96 12.35 8.74
CA LYS A 188 0.34 11.03 8.81
C LYS A 188 -0.03 10.72 10.25
N ASN A 189 -1.31 10.43 10.50
CA ASN A 189 -1.82 9.97 11.79
C ASN A 189 -2.04 8.46 11.74
N ASP A 190 -1.26 7.69 12.51
CA ASP A 190 -1.37 6.24 12.61
C ASP A 190 -2.48 5.87 13.61
N LEU A 191 -3.51 5.18 13.13
CA LEU A 191 -4.67 4.76 13.90
C LEU A 191 -4.37 3.63 14.89
N LYS A 192 -3.31 2.85 14.66
CA LYS A 192 -2.86 1.76 15.55
C LYS A 192 -2.06 2.23 16.76
N THR A 193 -1.72 3.51 16.84
CA THR A 193 -0.91 4.05 17.96
C THR A 193 -1.62 3.89 19.29
N ASN A 194 -2.96 4.02 19.31
CA ASN A 194 -3.76 3.85 20.53
C ASN A 194 -4.42 2.47 20.53
N PRO A 195 -4.29 1.70 21.61
CA PRO A 195 -4.96 0.41 21.75
C PRO A 195 -6.47 0.53 22.00
N ALA A 196 -6.98 1.75 22.19
CA ALA A 196 -8.40 2.04 22.43
C ALA A 196 -8.90 3.14 21.50
N ILE A 197 -10.16 3.00 21.09
CA ILE A 197 -10.86 3.93 20.20
C ILE A 197 -12.10 4.50 20.88
N GLN A 198 -12.54 5.67 20.43
CA GLN A 198 -13.80 6.28 20.83
C GLN A 198 -14.81 6.21 19.68
N ALA A 199 -16.10 6.05 20.00
CA ALA A 199 -17.15 6.13 19.01
C ALA A 199 -17.06 7.45 18.21
N GLY A 200 -17.20 7.35 16.89
CA GLY A 200 -17.05 8.46 15.96
C GLY A 200 -15.61 8.74 15.50
N SER A 201 -14.61 8.10 16.11
CA SER A 201 -13.20 8.23 15.66
C SER A 201 -12.90 7.30 14.48
N PRO A 202 -11.94 7.68 13.60
CA PRO A 202 -11.47 6.81 12.52
C PRO A 202 -10.95 5.47 13.06
N GLU A 203 -11.45 4.38 12.51
CA GLU A 203 -11.11 3.01 12.88
C GLU A 203 -10.15 2.38 11.86
N TYR A 204 -10.45 2.52 10.60
CA TYR A 204 -9.60 2.21 9.48
C TYR A 204 -10.00 3.03 8.25
N LYS A 205 -9.19 2.98 7.24
CA LYS A 205 -9.46 3.59 5.94
C LYS A 205 -9.52 2.49 4.88
N LEU A 206 -10.50 2.55 3.99
CA LEU A 206 -10.69 1.62 2.90
C LEU A 206 -10.45 2.32 1.57
N ILE A 207 -9.65 1.72 0.70
CA ILE A 207 -9.45 2.13 -0.68
C ILE A 207 -10.24 1.14 -1.53
N ASP A 208 -11.36 1.57 -2.11
CA ASP A 208 -12.33 0.72 -2.79
C ASP A 208 -12.30 0.82 -4.32
N SER A 209 -11.35 1.59 -4.87
CA SER A 209 -11.18 1.78 -6.31
C SER A 209 -9.84 1.27 -6.82
N GLU A 210 -9.85 0.63 -8.00
CA GLU A 210 -8.64 0.29 -8.76
C GLU A 210 -8.06 1.50 -9.51
N TYR A 211 -8.86 2.56 -9.69
CA TYR A 211 -8.43 3.78 -10.36
C TYR A 211 -7.84 4.76 -9.36
N TRP A 212 -6.73 5.36 -9.73
CA TRP A 212 -6.05 6.35 -8.91
C TRP A 212 -5.28 7.34 -9.76
N ASN A 213 -4.94 8.47 -9.20
CA ASN A 213 -4.24 9.52 -9.90
C ASN A 213 -2.97 9.91 -9.15
N ILE A 214 -1.98 10.41 -9.90
CA ILE A 214 -0.82 11.10 -9.34
C ILE A 214 -0.80 12.49 -9.94
N ILE A 215 -0.78 13.51 -9.11
CA ILE A 215 -0.62 14.89 -9.57
C ILE A 215 0.83 15.30 -9.35
N VAL A 216 1.48 15.75 -10.41
CA VAL A 216 2.91 16.11 -10.40
C VAL A 216 3.07 17.53 -10.89
N PRO A 217 3.62 18.47 -10.08
CA PRO A 217 3.99 19.78 -10.58
C PRO A 217 5.17 19.66 -11.55
N VAL A 218 5.04 20.23 -12.74
CA VAL A 218 6.07 20.15 -13.79
C VAL A 218 6.39 21.52 -14.36
N PRO A 219 7.62 21.77 -14.82
CA PRO A 219 7.98 22.99 -15.54
C PRO A 219 7.19 23.14 -16.86
N ASP A 220 6.95 24.36 -17.31
CA ASP A 220 6.27 24.64 -18.58
C ASP A 220 6.91 23.91 -19.76
N ALA A 221 8.25 23.85 -19.81
CA ALA A 221 8.97 23.16 -20.88
C ALA A 221 8.66 21.65 -20.90
N THR A 222 8.48 21.03 -19.72
CA THR A 222 8.10 19.60 -19.63
C THR A 222 6.66 19.42 -20.08
N ALA A 223 5.76 20.29 -19.63
CA ALA A 223 4.35 20.27 -20.06
C ALA A 223 4.23 20.43 -21.59
N GLU A 224 5.01 21.34 -22.18
CA GLU A 224 5.00 21.55 -23.63
C GLU A 224 5.51 20.33 -24.40
N SER A 225 6.55 19.65 -23.91
CA SER A 225 7.11 18.46 -24.55
C SER A 225 6.19 17.23 -24.54
N LEU A 226 5.18 17.23 -23.68
CA LEU A 226 4.22 16.12 -23.50
C LEU A 226 2.89 16.34 -24.22
N LYS A 227 2.68 17.45 -24.95
CA LYS A 227 1.35 17.78 -25.51
C LYS A 227 0.84 16.82 -26.57
N ASP A 228 1.73 16.11 -27.25
CA ASP A 228 1.38 15.29 -28.41
C ASP A 228 1.23 13.79 -28.07
N ASP A 229 1.45 13.41 -26.82
CA ASP A 229 1.35 12.02 -26.37
C ASP A 229 0.17 11.84 -25.41
N ASP A 230 -0.45 10.65 -25.39
CA ASP A 230 -1.58 10.31 -24.52
C ASP A 230 -1.16 9.44 -23.32
N THR A 231 0.04 8.84 -23.37
CA THR A 231 0.52 7.90 -22.36
C THR A 231 1.97 8.15 -22.03
N ILE A 232 2.34 7.89 -20.78
CA ILE A 232 3.70 8.03 -20.28
C ILE A 232 4.08 6.82 -19.44
N LYS A 233 5.33 6.40 -19.55
CA LYS A 233 5.92 5.40 -18.66
C LYS A 233 6.53 6.09 -17.44
N ILE A 234 6.11 5.68 -16.26
CA ILE A 234 6.62 6.16 -14.99
C ILE A 234 7.32 5.05 -14.23
N ARG A 235 8.26 5.42 -13.36
CA ARG A 235 8.96 4.52 -12.47
C ARG A 235 8.89 5.04 -11.04
N PHE A 236 8.41 4.22 -10.13
CA PHE A 236 8.42 4.53 -8.70
C PHE A 236 9.81 4.29 -8.13
N LEU A 237 10.40 5.32 -7.51
CA LEU A 237 11.77 5.20 -6.98
C LEU A 237 11.85 4.30 -5.76
N LYS A 238 10.75 4.17 -5.01
CA LYS A 238 10.69 3.40 -3.77
C LYS A 238 10.96 1.90 -3.98
N ASP A 239 10.37 1.31 -5.02
CA ASP A 239 10.42 -0.14 -5.29
C ASP A 239 10.87 -0.47 -6.71
N ALA A 240 11.24 0.55 -7.48
CA ALA A 240 11.67 0.47 -8.87
C ALA A 240 10.61 -0.11 -9.84
N LYS A 241 9.35 -0.23 -9.40
CA LYS A 241 8.25 -0.66 -10.27
C LYS A 241 7.95 0.37 -11.34
N GLU A 242 7.57 -0.13 -12.51
CA GLU A 242 7.21 0.68 -13.67
C GLU A 242 5.72 0.52 -13.97
N ALA A 243 5.08 1.60 -14.42
CA ALA A 243 3.70 1.61 -14.85
C ALA A 243 3.52 2.52 -16.06
N TYR A 244 2.49 2.24 -16.85
CA TYR A 244 2.01 3.15 -17.88
C TYR A 244 0.80 3.91 -17.35
N ALA A 245 0.81 5.23 -17.52
CA ALA A 245 -0.30 6.10 -17.15
C ALA A 245 -0.81 6.83 -18.38
N THR A 246 -2.12 7.02 -18.47
CA THR A 246 -2.67 8.11 -19.30
C THR A 246 -2.50 9.40 -18.54
N TYR A 247 -2.43 10.53 -19.24
CA TYR A 247 -2.25 11.80 -18.54
C TYR A 247 -2.99 12.95 -19.17
N SER A 248 -3.18 13.99 -18.38
CA SER A 248 -3.62 15.30 -18.82
C SER A 248 -2.77 16.40 -18.16
N ILE A 249 -2.71 17.56 -18.82
CA ILE A 249 -1.96 18.72 -18.32
C ILE A 249 -2.96 19.79 -17.90
N VAL A 250 -2.82 20.28 -16.67
CA VAL A 250 -3.69 21.30 -16.10
C VAL A 250 -2.83 22.46 -15.55
N GLY A 251 -3.12 23.68 -16.02
CA GLY A 251 -2.55 24.90 -15.44
C GLY A 251 -3.39 25.38 -14.27
N ARG A 252 -2.78 25.60 -13.09
CA ARG A 252 -3.43 26.14 -11.90
C ARG A 252 -2.47 27.09 -11.16
N ASP A 253 -2.92 28.27 -10.81
CA ASP A 253 -2.16 29.28 -10.04
C ASP A 253 -0.77 29.58 -10.64
N GLY A 254 -0.66 29.57 -11.98
CA GLY A 254 0.60 29.84 -12.70
C GLY A 254 1.59 28.68 -12.74
N GLN A 255 1.20 27.49 -12.28
CA GLN A 255 1.98 26.25 -12.30
C GLN A 255 1.29 25.21 -13.21
N GLN A 256 2.09 24.45 -13.98
CA GLN A 256 1.60 23.30 -14.74
C GLN A 256 1.64 22.03 -13.87
N TYR A 257 0.59 21.26 -13.98
CA TYR A 257 0.47 19.96 -13.32
C TYR A 257 0.17 18.87 -14.33
N LEU A 258 0.90 17.78 -14.21
CA LEU A 258 0.65 16.54 -14.93
C LEU A 258 -0.23 15.65 -14.04
N ILE A 259 -1.43 15.35 -14.49
CA ILE A 259 -2.34 14.43 -13.83
C ILE A 259 -2.19 13.07 -14.50
N LEU A 260 -1.56 12.14 -13.81
CA LEU A 260 -1.35 10.77 -14.27
C LEU A 260 -2.50 9.92 -13.76
N SER A 261 -3.21 9.25 -14.67
CA SER A 261 -4.29 8.33 -14.34
C SER A 261 -3.82 6.90 -14.53
N LEU A 262 -3.95 6.11 -13.49
CA LEU A 262 -3.51 4.73 -13.42
C LEU A 262 -4.67 3.82 -13.06
N LYS A 263 -4.56 2.58 -13.52
CA LYS A 263 -5.37 1.47 -13.07
C LYS A 263 -4.43 0.40 -12.54
N SER A 264 -4.50 0.10 -11.26
CA SER A 264 -3.76 -1.02 -10.67
C SER A 264 -4.67 -2.23 -10.55
N ALA A 265 -4.10 -3.38 -10.90
CA ALA A 265 -4.69 -4.65 -10.57
C ALA A 265 -4.28 -5.06 -9.14
#